data_8ee8fa11f093b6f1a4388d1317ae693d
#
_entry.id   8ee8fa11f093b6f1a4388d1317ae693d
#
_cell.length_a   1.000
_cell.length_b   1.000
_cell.length_c   1.000
_cell.angle_alpha   90.00
_cell.angle_beta   90.00
_cell.angle_gamma   90.00
#
_symmetry.space_group_name_H-M   'P 1'
#
loop_
_entity.id
_entity.type
_entity.pdbx_description
1 polymer ?
#
loop_
_entity_poly.entity_id
_entity_poly.type
_entity_poly.pdbx_seq_one_letter_code
_entity_poly.pdbx_strand_id
1 'polypeptide(L)'
;GQNKEGLYVEMEIQIKDNKIYAPLKDKWLVLKPEEKVRQTYIKRLVDSYGYTISQMDQEIQVSNSQRGQGAARADIVIWRSKEDKEANKCPLIVVECKAESVTIHKEDYYQGMNYASWAHADFFVTTNLKETRIFKVVKGQIPDKLDEIVDIPDSKQADNQKEVDKLLKQ
;
A
#
# COMPACT_ATOMS: atom_id res chain seq x y z
N GLY A 1 12.23 -11.57 0.19
CA GLY A 1 12.18 -12.50 1.30
C GLY A 1 13.43 -13.34 1.47
N GLN A 2 13.47 -14.11 2.53
CA GLN A 2 14.57 -15.03 2.81
C GLN A 2 14.07 -16.48 2.77
N ASN A 3 14.91 -17.39 2.24
CA ASN A 3 14.63 -18.80 2.31
C ASN A 3 15.05 -19.37 3.68
N LYS A 4 14.92 -20.70 3.85
CA LYS A 4 15.24 -21.36 5.14
C LYS A 4 16.71 -21.27 5.55
N GLU A 5 17.62 -21.07 4.58
CA GLU A 5 19.04 -20.89 4.85
C GLU A 5 19.42 -19.43 5.11
N GLY A 6 18.46 -18.53 5.18
CA GLY A 6 18.71 -17.10 5.40
C GLY A 6 19.18 -16.35 4.16
N LEU A 7 19.15 -16.96 2.98
CA LEU A 7 19.48 -16.32 1.73
C LEU A 7 18.29 -15.45 1.26
N TYR A 8 18.61 -14.31 0.65
CA TYR A 8 17.58 -13.46 0.08
C TYR A 8 17.00 -14.12 -1.17
N VAL A 9 15.67 -14.24 -1.21
CA VAL A 9 14.95 -14.78 -2.38
C VAL A 9 13.92 -13.75 -2.79
N GLU A 10 14.00 -13.28 -4.03
CA GLU A 10 13.01 -12.35 -4.57
C GLU A 10 11.63 -12.99 -4.64
N MET A 11 10.60 -12.19 -4.41
CA MET A 11 9.22 -12.63 -4.60
C MET A 11 8.94 -12.78 -6.08
N GLU A 12 8.33 -13.90 -6.49
CA GLU A 12 7.98 -14.15 -7.87
C GLU A 12 6.52 -13.89 -8.16
N ILE A 13 6.22 -13.29 -9.30
CA ILE A 13 4.86 -13.17 -9.80
C ILE A 13 4.49 -14.50 -10.48
N GLN A 14 3.40 -15.12 -10.01
CA GLN A 14 2.93 -16.39 -10.54
C GLN A 14 1.65 -16.19 -11.32
N ILE A 15 1.66 -16.57 -12.59
CA ILE A 15 0.50 -16.46 -13.48
C ILE A 15 0.27 -17.83 -14.12
N LYS A 16 -0.97 -18.30 -14.09
CA LYS A 16 -1.36 -19.58 -14.66
C LYS A 16 -2.86 -19.55 -14.99
N ASP A 17 -3.23 -20.01 -16.18
CA ASP A 17 -4.63 -20.14 -16.59
C ASP A 17 -5.45 -18.86 -16.41
N ASN A 18 -4.87 -17.74 -16.85
CA ASN A 18 -5.46 -16.41 -16.75
C ASN A 18 -5.76 -15.99 -15.29
N LYS A 19 -4.96 -16.51 -14.36
CA LYS A 19 -5.03 -16.15 -12.95
C LYS A 19 -3.66 -15.74 -12.46
N ILE A 20 -3.64 -14.90 -11.42
CA ILE A 20 -2.43 -14.46 -10.74
C ILE A 20 -2.53 -14.84 -9.26
N TYR A 21 -1.44 -15.36 -8.71
CA TYR A 21 -1.43 -15.72 -7.30
C TYR A 21 -1.28 -14.48 -6.43
N ALA A 22 -2.14 -14.36 -5.41
CA ALA A 22 -2.13 -13.26 -4.44
C ALA A 22 -1.66 -13.80 -3.09
N PRO A 23 -0.37 -13.65 -2.73
CA PRO A 23 0.17 -14.21 -1.50
C PRO A 23 -0.47 -13.63 -0.24
N LEU A 24 -0.97 -12.39 -0.27
CA LEU A 24 -1.64 -11.78 0.87
C LEU A 24 -2.97 -12.45 1.20
N LYS A 25 -3.61 -13.05 0.21
CA LYS A 25 -4.89 -13.76 0.36
C LYS A 25 -4.75 -15.27 0.27
N ASP A 26 -3.56 -15.76 -0.11
CA ASP A 26 -3.32 -17.18 -0.40
C ASP A 26 -4.35 -17.73 -1.38
N LYS A 27 -4.56 -17.01 -2.49
CA LYS A 27 -5.55 -17.34 -3.51
C LYS A 27 -5.07 -17.00 -4.90
N TRP A 28 -5.60 -17.71 -5.88
CA TRP A 28 -5.46 -17.36 -7.29
C TRP A 28 -6.63 -16.45 -7.66
N LEU A 29 -6.32 -15.26 -8.15
CA LEU A 29 -7.30 -14.27 -8.55
C LEU A 29 -7.32 -14.12 -10.07
N VAL A 30 -8.44 -13.68 -10.63
CA VAL A 30 -8.52 -13.41 -12.06
C VAL A 30 -7.46 -12.38 -12.45
N LEU A 31 -6.72 -12.65 -13.52
CA LEU A 31 -5.67 -11.75 -14.01
C LEU A 31 -6.29 -10.54 -14.70
N LYS A 32 -6.71 -9.57 -13.92
CA LYS A 32 -7.14 -8.27 -14.41
C LYS A 32 -5.96 -7.33 -14.48
N PRO A 33 -5.98 -6.32 -15.38
CA PRO A 33 -4.87 -5.36 -15.46
C PRO A 33 -4.54 -4.69 -14.13
N GLU A 34 -5.55 -4.32 -13.35
CA GLU A 34 -5.35 -3.69 -12.04
C GLU A 34 -4.77 -4.68 -11.02
N GLU A 35 -5.19 -5.96 -11.06
CA GLU A 35 -4.65 -6.98 -10.17
C GLU A 35 -3.18 -7.25 -10.47
N LYS A 36 -2.79 -7.22 -11.74
CA LYS A 36 -1.39 -7.35 -12.13
C LYS A 36 -0.55 -6.21 -11.55
N VAL A 37 -1.06 -4.99 -11.59
CA VAL A 37 -0.38 -3.83 -10.98
C VAL A 37 -0.25 -4.03 -9.46
N ARG A 38 -1.32 -4.44 -8.81
CA ARG A 38 -1.31 -4.68 -7.36
C ARG A 38 -0.24 -5.70 -6.96
N GLN A 39 -0.24 -6.87 -7.58
CA GLN A 39 0.73 -7.92 -7.25
C GLN A 39 2.16 -7.49 -7.58
N THR A 40 2.36 -6.78 -8.68
CA THR A 40 3.68 -6.27 -9.05
C THR A 40 4.18 -5.23 -8.04
N TYR A 41 3.29 -4.38 -7.54
CA TYR A 41 3.67 -3.40 -6.53
C TYR A 41 3.96 -4.07 -5.18
N ILE A 42 3.21 -5.11 -4.80
CA ILE A 42 3.53 -5.92 -3.61
C ILE A 42 4.94 -6.51 -3.73
N LYS A 43 5.28 -7.05 -4.90
CA LYS A 43 6.64 -7.53 -5.16
C LYS A 43 7.68 -6.43 -4.93
N ARG A 44 7.42 -5.22 -5.41
CA ARG A 44 8.31 -4.08 -5.19
C ARG A 44 8.47 -3.73 -3.71
N LEU A 45 7.37 -3.75 -2.97
CA LEU A 45 7.40 -3.49 -1.52
C LEU A 45 8.24 -4.54 -0.78
N VAL A 46 8.19 -5.79 -1.20
CA VAL A 46 9.00 -6.86 -0.62
C VAL A 46 10.46 -6.75 -1.06
N ASP A 47 10.71 -6.72 -2.36
CA ASP A 47 12.06 -6.86 -2.92
C ASP A 47 12.89 -5.57 -2.79
N SER A 48 12.28 -4.42 -3.01
CA SER A 48 12.99 -3.13 -3.02
C SER A 48 12.92 -2.41 -1.69
N TYR A 49 11.82 -2.53 -0.96
CA TYR A 49 11.62 -1.81 0.30
C TYR A 49 11.79 -2.69 1.54
N GLY A 50 11.89 -4.00 1.37
CA GLY A 50 12.19 -4.93 2.46
C GLY A 50 11.01 -5.26 3.38
N TYR A 51 9.79 -4.89 3.01
CA TYR A 51 8.62 -5.25 3.80
C TYR A 51 8.30 -6.72 3.66
N THR A 52 7.68 -7.30 4.68
CA THR A 52 7.23 -8.69 4.66
C THR A 52 5.74 -8.74 4.30
N ILE A 53 5.30 -9.85 3.72
CA ILE A 53 3.88 -10.04 3.43
C ILE A 53 3.03 -10.07 4.70
N SER A 54 3.60 -10.44 5.84
CA SER A 54 2.90 -10.43 7.14
C SER A 54 2.58 -9.02 7.65
N GLN A 55 3.21 -7.98 7.07
CA GLN A 55 2.95 -6.57 7.39
C GLN A 55 1.89 -5.93 6.50
N MET A 56 1.34 -6.67 5.57
CA MET A 56 0.46 -6.12 4.54
C MET A 56 -0.90 -6.81 4.50
N ASP A 57 -1.86 -6.12 3.91
CA ASP A 57 -3.12 -6.70 3.49
C ASP A 57 -3.59 -6.01 2.21
N GLN A 58 -4.56 -6.60 1.52
CA GLN A 58 -5.08 -6.05 0.28
C GLN A 58 -6.61 -6.04 0.27
N GLU A 59 -7.18 -5.19 -0.59
CA GLU A 59 -8.62 -5.09 -0.80
C GLU A 59 -9.39 -4.81 0.50
N ILE A 60 -8.87 -3.88 1.31
CA ILE A 60 -9.53 -3.47 2.55
C ILE A 60 -10.55 -2.38 2.22
N GLN A 61 -11.73 -2.52 2.77
CA GLN A 61 -12.83 -1.62 2.49
C GLN A 61 -13.59 -1.25 3.77
N VAL A 62 -13.97 0.01 3.87
CA VAL A 62 -14.83 0.52 4.93
C VAL A 62 -16.22 0.72 4.36
N SER A 63 -17.24 0.22 5.02
CA SER A 63 -18.62 0.37 4.57
C SER A 63 -19.09 1.82 4.66
N ASN A 64 -20.07 2.19 3.85
CA ASN A 64 -20.67 3.52 3.87
C ASN A 64 -21.25 3.88 5.24
N SER A 65 -21.80 2.90 5.97
CA SER A 65 -22.37 3.14 7.28
C SER A 65 -21.35 3.58 8.33
N GLN A 66 -20.07 3.20 8.13
CA GLN A 66 -18.99 3.60 9.03
C GLN A 66 -18.45 4.99 8.70
N ARG A 67 -18.62 5.45 7.47
CA ARG A 67 -18.08 6.71 6.98
C ARG A 67 -19.14 7.78 6.71
N GLY A 68 -20.39 7.40 6.72
CA GLY A 68 -21.49 8.25 6.33
C GLY A 68 -21.76 8.19 4.84
N GLN A 69 -20.92 8.78 4.01
CA GLN A 69 -21.12 8.81 2.56
C GLN A 69 -19.91 8.26 1.82
N GLY A 70 -20.18 7.48 0.78
CA GLY A 70 -19.16 6.91 -0.08
C GLY A 70 -18.35 5.82 0.60
N ALA A 71 -17.78 4.94 -0.20
CA ALA A 71 -16.90 3.90 0.30
C ALA A 71 -15.47 4.41 0.32
N ALA A 72 -14.72 4.05 1.35
CA ALA A 72 -13.27 4.18 1.36
C ALA A 72 -12.69 2.77 1.21
N ARG A 73 -11.73 2.61 0.32
CA ARG A 73 -11.06 1.32 0.12
C ARG A 73 -9.57 1.54 -0.14
N ALA A 74 -8.79 0.52 0.18
CA ALA A 74 -7.37 0.48 -0.12
C ALA A 74 -7.05 -0.79 -0.89
N ASP A 75 -6.22 -0.67 -1.92
CA ASP A 75 -5.74 -1.84 -2.66
C ASP A 75 -4.68 -2.58 -1.87
N ILE A 76 -3.77 -1.85 -1.23
CA ILE A 76 -2.74 -2.42 -0.36
C ILE A 76 -2.60 -1.54 0.88
N VAL A 77 -2.46 -2.17 2.03
CA VAL A 77 -2.18 -1.49 3.30
C VAL A 77 -0.94 -2.12 3.92
N ILE A 78 -0.01 -1.30 4.37
CA ILE A 78 1.24 -1.74 4.98
C ILE A 78 1.33 -1.17 6.40
N TRP A 79 1.57 -2.05 7.38
CA TRP A 79 1.84 -1.67 8.76
C TRP A 79 3.34 -1.65 9.02
N ARG A 80 3.79 -0.98 10.07
CA ARG A 80 5.20 -0.91 10.46
C ARG A 80 5.75 -2.28 10.84
N SER A 81 4.88 -3.16 11.38
CA SER A 81 5.25 -4.50 11.81
C SER A 81 4.04 -5.42 11.70
N LYS A 82 4.31 -6.72 11.75
CA LYS A 82 3.27 -7.74 11.86
C LYS A 82 2.44 -7.53 13.13
N GLU A 83 3.10 -7.18 14.24
CA GLU A 83 2.46 -6.95 15.52
C GLU A 83 1.49 -5.77 15.46
N ASP A 84 1.86 -4.70 14.79
CA ASP A 84 0.99 -3.54 14.59
C ASP A 84 -0.25 -3.90 13.78
N LYS A 85 -0.07 -4.73 12.75
CA LYS A 85 -1.19 -5.22 11.96
C LYS A 85 -2.14 -6.06 12.81
N GLU A 86 -1.60 -7.00 13.58
CA GLU A 86 -2.40 -7.87 14.44
C GLU A 86 -3.14 -7.09 15.54
N ALA A 87 -2.52 -6.04 16.05
CA ALA A 87 -3.11 -5.14 17.05
C ALA A 87 -4.06 -4.09 16.43
N ASN A 88 -4.24 -4.13 15.10
CA ASN A 88 -5.08 -3.19 14.36
C ASN A 88 -4.73 -1.73 14.63
N LYS A 89 -3.43 -1.42 14.69
CA LYS A 89 -2.94 -0.04 14.83
C LYS A 89 -3.09 0.71 13.52
N CYS A 90 -2.87 2.02 13.55
CA CYS A 90 -2.88 2.84 12.34
C CYS A 90 -1.80 2.35 11.37
N PRO A 91 -2.14 2.14 10.10
CA PRO A 91 -1.16 1.69 9.12
C PRO A 91 -0.15 2.77 8.79
N LEU A 92 0.98 2.36 8.25
CA LEU A 92 2.02 3.28 7.81
C LEU A 92 1.73 3.82 6.42
N ILE A 93 1.38 2.94 5.48
CA ILE A 93 1.24 3.26 4.06
C ILE A 93 -0.05 2.67 3.52
N VAL A 94 -0.76 3.45 2.72
CA VAL A 94 -1.92 3.00 1.94
C VAL A 94 -1.62 3.20 0.47
N VAL A 95 -1.92 2.19 -0.36
CA VAL A 95 -1.67 2.22 -1.80
C VAL A 95 -2.97 2.04 -2.56
N GLU A 96 -3.17 2.89 -3.58
CA GLU A 96 -4.23 2.74 -4.58
C GLU A 96 -3.59 2.37 -5.92
N CYS A 97 -4.03 1.27 -6.52
CA CYS A 97 -3.51 0.77 -7.78
C CYS A 97 -4.49 1.02 -8.91
N LYS A 98 -3.96 1.41 -10.06
CA LYS A 98 -4.70 1.56 -11.32
C LYS A 98 -4.03 0.72 -12.39
N ALA A 99 -4.80 0.29 -13.39
CA ALA A 99 -4.24 -0.44 -14.53
C ALA A 99 -3.19 0.40 -15.24
N GLU A 100 -2.19 -0.26 -15.86
CA GLU A 100 -1.11 0.43 -16.57
C GLU A 100 -1.60 1.38 -17.66
N SER A 101 -2.74 1.07 -18.29
CA SER A 101 -3.33 1.88 -19.35
C SER A 101 -4.05 3.13 -18.85
N VAL A 102 -4.29 3.24 -17.55
CA VAL A 102 -5.03 4.34 -16.94
C VAL A 102 -4.07 5.45 -16.55
N THR A 103 -4.28 6.66 -17.11
CA THR A 103 -3.54 7.85 -16.66
C THR A 103 -4.06 8.26 -15.29
N ILE A 104 -3.15 8.52 -14.35
CA ILE A 104 -3.54 8.84 -12.97
C ILE A 104 -3.92 10.31 -12.86
N HIS A 105 -5.17 10.56 -12.51
CA HIS A 105 -5.69 11.87 -12.15
C HIS A 105 -6.17 11.83 -10.69
N LYS A 106 -6.32 12.98 -10.07
CA LYS A 106 -6.73 13.07 -8.67
C LYS A 106 -8.02 12.31 -8.40
N GLU A 107 -8.97 12.33 -9.32
CA GLU A 107 -10.24 11.63 -9.18
C GLU A 107 -10.07 10.11 -9.14
N ASP A 108 -9.00 9.59 -9.74
CA ASP A 108 -8.78 8.16 -9.85
C ASP A 108 -8.32 7.52 -8.54
N TYR A 109 -7.74 8.31 -7.61
CA TYR A 109 -7.25 7.78 -6.34
C TYR A 109 -8.03 8.28 -5.12
N TYR A 110 -9.21 8.81 -5.35
CA TYR A 110 -10.04 9.39 -4.30
C TYR A 110 -10.38 8.39 -3.18
N GLN A 111 -10.72 7.15 -3.53
CA GLN A 111 -11.08 6.13 -2.54
C GLN A 111 -9.90 5.75 -1.64
N GLY A 112 -8.72 5.57 -2.23
CA GLY A 112 -7.50 5.25 -1.47
C GLY A 112 -7.09 6.41 -0.56
N MET A 113 -7.19 7.63 -1.06
CA MET A 113 -6.94 8.83 -0.27
C MET A 113 -7.89 8.92 0.93
N ASN A 114 -9.17 8.64 0.72
CA ASN A 114 -10.16 8.65 1.80
C ASN A 114 -9.86 7.54 2.83
N TYR A 115 -9.45 6.36 2.37
CA TYR A 115 -9.05 5.31 3.29
C TYR A 115 -7.82 5.73 4.11
N ALA A 116 -6.80 6.28 3.47
CA ALA A 116 -5.59 6.74 4.15
C ALA A 116 -5.90 7.76 5.26
N SER A 117 -6.78 8.71 4.94
CA SER A 117 -7.24 9.72 5.91
C SER A 117 -8.01 9.08 7.06
N TRP A 118 -8.98 8.22 6.74
CA TRP A 118 -9.79 7.54 7.74
C TRP A 118 -8.95 6.66 8.66
N ALA A 119 -8.01 5.92 8.11
CA ALA A 119 -7.15 5.00 8.86
C ALA A 119 -6.00 5.70 9.57
N HIS A 120 -5.83 6.99 9.38
CA HIS A 120 -4.72 7.79 9.93
C HIS A 120 -3.35 7.26 9.49
N ALA A 121 -3.23 6.84 8.23
CA ALA A 121 -1.96 6.42 7.66
C ALA A 121 -1.01 7.62 7.54
N ASP A 122 0.31 7.35 7.60
CA ASP A 122 1.31 8.41 7.46
C ASP A 122 1.61 8.73 6.00
N PHE A 123 1.48 7.74 5.10
CA PHE A 123 1.82 7.88 3.69
C PHE A 123 0.72 7.31 2.79
N PHE A 124 0.59 7.92 1.62
CA PHE A 124 -0.32 7.45 0.57
C PHE A 124 0.43 7.35 -0.74
N VAL A 125 0.22 6.26 -1.47
CA VAL A 125 0.81 6.00 -2.78
C VAL A 125 -0.30 5.70 -3.77
N THR A 126 -0.21 6.27 -4.98
CA THR A 126 -1.02 5.83 -6.10
C THR A 126 -0.11 5.45 -7.26
N THR A 127 -0.38 4.33 -7.92
CA THR A 127 0.50 3.80 -8.95
C THR A 127 -0.26 3.04 -10.02
N ASN A 128 0.25 3.17 -11.26
CA ASN A 128 -0.11 2.28 -12.37
C ASN A 128 1.13 1.57 -12.90
N LEU A 129 2.24 1.58 -12.14
CA LEU A 129 3.59 1.09 -12.44
C LEU A 129 4.38 1.99 -13.38
N LYS A 130 3.74 2.67 -14.34
CA LYS A 130 4.40 3.64 -15.23
C LYS A 130 4.60 4.97 -14.53
N GLU A 131 3.65 5.35 -13.71
CA GLU A 131 3.69 6.52 -12.86
C GLU A 131 3.39 6.09 -11.43
N THR A 132 4.20 6.55 -10.48
CA THR A 132 3.98 6.33 -9.05
C THR A 132 4.07 7.68 -8.37
N ARG A 133 3.01 8.06 -7.68
CA ARG A 133 2.97 9.31 -6.92
C ARG A 133 2.88 9.00 -5.45
N ILE A 134 3.72 9.66 -4.66
CA ILE A 134 3.91 9.36 -3.25
C ILE A 134 3.68 10.63 -2.44
N PHE A 135 2.89 10.49 -1.38
CA PHE A 135 2.47 11.62 -0.55
C PHE A 135 2.64 11.29 0.92
N LYS A 136 2.99 12.31 1.71
CA LYS A 136 2.76 12.26 3.15
C LYS A 136 1.34 12.77 3.41
N VAL A 137 0.68 12.19 4.42
CA VAL A 137 -0.65 12.62 4.86
C VAL A 137 -0.48 13.64 5.97
N VAL A 138 -0.83 14.90 5.70
CA VAL A 138 -0.74 15.99 6.68
C VAL A 138 -2.00 15.98 7.51
N LYS A 139 -1.85 15.63 8.78
CA LYS A 139 -2.95 15.49 9.74
C LYS A 139 -3.23 16.81 10.45
N GLY A 140 -4.37 16.89 11.14
CA GLY A 140 -4.75 18.07 11.92
C GLY A 140 -5.51 19.11 11.12
N GLN A 141 -5.88 18.81 9.89
CA GLN A 141 -6.73 19.65 9.04
C GLN A 141 -7.98 18.87 8.65
N ILE A 142 -9.00 19.57 8.19
CA ILE A 142 -10.25 18.97 7.71
C ILE A 142 -10.56 19.55 6.34
N PRO A 143 -10.49 18.76 5.25
CA PRO A 143 -9.95 17.37 5.20
C PRO A 143 -8.43 17.34 5.34
N ASP A 144 -7.90 16.16 5.63
CA ASP A 144 -6.45 15.95 5.64
C ASP A 144 -5.86 16.31 4.27
N LYS A 145 -4.65 16.84 4.29
CA LYS A 145 -3.95 17.26 3.08
C LYS A 145 -2.92 16.22 2.67
N LEU A 146 -2.73 16.06 1.36
CA LEU A 146 -1.65 15.25 0.80
C LEU A 146 -0.55 16.17 0.28
N ASP A 147 0.67 16.00 0.77
CA ASP A 147 1.86 16.69 0.27
C ASP A 147 2.75 15.69 -0.44
N GLU A 148 3.07 15.96 -1.71
CA GLU A 148 3.89 15.05 -2.52
C GLU A 148 5.32 15.03 -2.00
N ILE A 149 5.88 13.82 -1.91
CA ILE A 149 7.26 13.59 -1.47
C ILE A 149 7.95 12.63 -2.45
N VAL A 150 9.27 12.44 -2.27
CA VAL A 150 10.07 11.66 -3.23
C VAL A 150 9.83 10.17 -3.11
N ASP A 151 9.75 9.64 -1.89
CA ASP A 151 9.64 8.20 -1.67
C ASP A 151 9.03 7.88 -0.31
N ILE A 152 8.54 6.65 -0.18
CA ILE A 152 8.09 6.08 1.09
C ILE A 152 9.31 5.58 1.87
N PRO A 153 9.20 5.41 3.20
CA PRO A 153 10.27 4.76 3.95
C PRO A 153 10.37 3.28 3.58
N ASP A 154 11.59 2.75 3.55
CA ASP A 154 11.79 1.31 3.49
C ASP A 154 11.54 0.69 4.88
N SER A 155 11.60 -0.65 4.98
CA SER A 155 11.29 -1.34 6.24
C SER A 155 12.23 -0.98 7.38
N LYS A 156 13.50 -0.67 7.09
CA LYS A 156 14.47 -0.27 8.11
C LYS A 156 14.17 1.13 8.62
N GLN A 157 13.86 2.06 7.72
CA GLN A 157 13.45 3.41 8.09
C GLN A 157 12.14 3.40 8.87
N ALA A 158 11.22 2.51 8.50
CA ALA A 158 9.93 2.37 9.18
C ALA A 158 10.07 1.93 10.64
N ASP A 159 11.09 1.14 10.97
CA ASP A 159 11.37 0.72 12.34
C ASP A 159 11.92 1.84 13.22
N ASN A 160 12.34 2.96 12.62
CA ASN A 160 12.94 4.10 13.32
C ASN A 160 12.02 5.32 13.21
N GLN A 161 11.37 5.67 14.32
CA GLN A 161 10.43 6.80 14.34
C GLN A 161 11.09 8.11 13.90
N LYS A 162 12.37 8.32 14.22
CA LYS A 162 13.09 9.54 13.80
C LYS A 162 13.21 9.63 12.28
N GLU A 163 13.43 8.50 11.60
CA GLU A 163 13.50 8.46 10.13
C GLU A 163 12.13 8.74 9.50
N VAL A 164 11.07 8.18 10.08
CA VAL A 164 9.70 8.46 9.62
C VAL A 164 9.38 9.95 9.80
N ASP A 165 9.73 10.52 10.95
CA ASP A 165 9.48 11.93 11.25
C ASP A 165 10.21 12.85 10.27
N LYS A 166 11.43 12.50 9.85
CA LYS A 166 12.18 13.27 8.84
C LYS A 166 11.42 13.33 7.52
N LEU A 167 10.83 12.21 7.09
CA LEU A 167 10.05 12.17 5.86
C LEU A 167 8.77 13.00 5.98
N LEU A 168 8.13 12.95 7.14
CA LEU A 168 6.88 13.70 7.38
C LEU A 168 7.11 15.20 7.50
N LYS A 169 8.36 15.65 7.73
CA LYS A 169 8.71 17.07 7.84
C LYS A 169 9.21 17.69 6.54
N GLN A 170 9.31 16.92 5.49
CA GLN A 170 9.75 17.44 4.19
C GLN A 170 8.81 18.49 3.61
#